data_08434f06d3fab92eb5ea949dc06d2e51
#
_entry.id   08434f06d3fab92eb5ea949dc06d2e51
#
_cell.length_a   1.000
_cell.length_b   1.000
_cell.length_c   1.000
_cell.angle_alpha   90.00
_cell.angle_beta   90.00
_cell.angle_gamma   90.00
#
_symmetry.space_group_name_H-M   'P 1'
#
loop_
_entity.id
_entity.type
_entity.pdbx_description
1 polymer ?
#
loop_
_entity_poly.entity_id
_entity_poly.type
_entity_poly.pdbx_seq_one_letter_code
_entity_poly.pdbx_strand_id
1 'polypeptide(L)'
;MSLASLAVRFATIRALKGRTLAGENVFDSSIKAIDMLAASKTTPFVVVTTDDDQVAIEGRDLLAGDHRLELVIEIAVARKVKFENGEEELTISANDGGLEATLNILGWQIARELAAAGGEWGDLWRSLVMRVHSIASRRGADDTNGVRYAARQYVYTIDH
;
A
#
# COMPACT_ATOMS: atom_id res chain seq x y z
N MET A 1 1.44 3.07 20.49
CA MET A 1 0.87 2.15 19.43
C MET A 1 -0.32 1.44 20.05
N SER A 2 -1.48 1.61 19.47
CA SER A 2 -2.72 1.02 19.98
C SER A 2 -3.02 -0.32 19.31
N LEU A 3 -3.82 -1.17 19.96
CA LEU A 3 -4.34 -2.37 19.30
C LEU A 3 -5.25 -2.02 18.10
N ALA A 4 -5.85 -0.83 18.11
CA ALA A 4 -6.66 -0.35 17.02
C ALA A 4 -5.81 -0.05 15.77
N SER A 5 -4.60 0.54 15.93
CA SER A 5 -3.66 0.74 14.81
C SER A 5 -3.28 -0.59 14.14
N LEU A 6 -3.03 -1.63 14.95
CA LEU A 6 -2.79 -2.98 14.45
C LEU A 6 -4.02 -3.54 13.71
N ALA A 7 -5.23 -3.34 14.26
CA ALA A 7 -6.47 -3.79 13.65
C ALA A 7 -6.75 -3.07 12.32
N VAL A 8 -6.53 -1.76 12.24
CA VAL A 8 -6.64 -0.98 11.00
C VAL A 8 -5.69 -1.51 9.93
N ARG A 9 -4.41 -1.72 10.28
CA ARG A 9 -3.41 -2.27 9.35
C ARG A 9 -3.81 -3.66 8.86
N PHE A 10 -4.21 -4.54 9.76
CA PHE A 10 -4.64 -5.89 9.42
C PHE A 10 -5.90 -5.89 8.51
N ALA A 11 -6.90 -5.08 8.85
CA ALA A 11 -8.11 -4.93 8.03
C ALA A 11 -7.76 -4.41 6.63
N THR A 12 -6.83 -3.44 6.52
CA THR A 12 -6.33 -2.94 5.24
C THR A 12 -5.74 -4.06 4.40
N ILE A 13 -4.81 -4.85 4.95
CA ILE A 13 -4.17 -5.96 4.24
C ILE A 13 -5.22 -6.95 3.73
N ARG A 14 -6.15 -7.33 4.59
CA ARG A 14 -7.22 -8.29 4.25
C ARG A 14 -8.20 -7.75 3.22
N ALA A 15 -8.53 -6.46 3.28
CA ALA A 15 -9.40 -5.81 2.30
C ALA A 15 -8.78 -5.77 0.90
N LEU A 16 -7.45 -5.65 0.80
CA LEU A 16 -6.75 -5.50 -0.48
C LEU A 16 -6.34 -6.84 -1.10
N LYS A 17 -6.08 -7.86 -0.27
CA LYS A 17 -5.55 -9.15 -0.69
C LYS A 17 -6.56 -9.92 -1.56
N GLY A 18 -6.12 -10.33 -2.76
CA GLY A 18 -6.98 -11.02 -3.74
C GLY A 18 -8.04 -10.13 -4.42
N ARG A 19 -8.11 -8.82 -4.10
CA ARG A 19 -9.14 -7.91 -4.61
C ARG A 19 -8.59 -6.75 -5.46
N THR A 20 -7.28 -6.69 -5.58
CA THR A 20 -6.56 -5.70 -6.39
C THR A 20 -5.66 -6.39 -7.41
N LEU A 21 -5.09 -5.64 -8.34
CA LEU A 21 -4.11 -6.16 -9.31
C LEU A 21 -2.86 -6.78 -8.64
N ALA A 22 -2.60 -6.46 -7.39
CA ALA A 22 -1.52 -7.10 -6.63
C ALA A 22 -1.83 -8.57 -6.27
N GLY A 23 -3.10 -9.00 -6.37
CA GLY A 23 -3.52 -10.35 -6.00
C GLY A 23 -3.14 -10.67 -4.56
N GLU A 24 -2.42 -11.78 -4.36
CA GLU A 24 -1.92 -12.21 -3.05
C GLU A 24 -0.67 -11.45 -2.58
N ASN A 25 -0.06 -10.60 -3.44
CA ASN A 25 1.16 -9.86 -3.12
C ASN A 25 0.87 -8.59 -2.30
N VAL A 26 0.16 -8.74 -1.21
CA VAL A 26 -0.09 -7.71 -0.20
C VAL A 26 0.62 -8.13 1.09
N PHE A 27 1.57 -7.32 1.54
CA PHE A 27 2.50 -7.64 2.62
C PHE A 27 2.30 -6.72 3.81
N ASP A 28 2.46 -7.29 5.02
CA ASP A 28 2.45 -6.56 6.28
C ASP A 28 3.87 -6.12 6.62
N SER A 29 4.07 -4.81 6.82
CA SER A 29 5.27 -4.21 7.42
C SER A 29 6.58 -4.85 6.91
N SER A 30 6.69 -5.01 5.60
CA SER A 30 7.85 -5.70 5.03
C SER A 30 9.13 -4.91 5.29
N ILE A 31 10.06 -5.54 6.01
CA ILE A 31 11.40 -5.01 6.27
C ILE A 31 12.29 -5.10 5.03
N LYS A 32 11.90 -5.91 4.05
CA LYS A 32 12.63 -5.96 2.78
C LYS A 32 12.40 -4.67 2.02
N ALA A 33 13.49 -4.04 1.62
CA ALA A 33 13.42 -2.87 0.76
C ALA A 33 12.53 -3.18 -0.47
N ILE A 34 11.73 -2.21 -0.86
CA ILE A 34 10.85 -2.31 -2.04
C ILE A 34 11.64 -2.79 -3.26
N ASP A 35 12.88 -2.34 -3.41
CA ASP A 35 13.81 -2.72 -4.46
C ASP A 35 14.04 -4.24 -4.53
N MET A 36 14.21 -4.91 -3.38
CA MET A 36 14.37 -6.36 -3.32
C MET A 36 13.08 -7.11 -3.66
N LEU A 37 11.94 -6.56 -3.26
CA LEU A 37 10.64 -7.12 -3.60
C LEU A 37 10.35 -6.93 -5.10
N ALA A 38 10.65 -5.74 -5.64
CA ALA A 38 10.53 -5.43 -7.06
C ALA A 38 11.43 -6.33 -7.92
N ALA A 39 12.68 -6.55 -7.51
CA ALA A 39 13.61 -7.41 -8.24
C ALA A 39 13.20 -8.90 -8.25
N SER A 40 12.48 -9.35 -7.23
CA SER A 40 12.06 -10.74 -7.07
C SER A 40 10.68 -11.07 -7.65
N LYS A 41 9.85 -10.05 -7.90
CA LYS A 41 8.45 -10.22 -8.31
C LYS A 41 8.16 -9.49 -9.62
N THR A 42 7.37 -10.15 -10.41
CA THR A 42 6.96 -9.70 -11.76
C THR A 42 5.57 -9.08 -11.79
N THR A 43 4.85 -9.19 -10.69
CA THR A 43 3.49 -8.68 -10.52
C THR A 43 3.51 -7.47 -9.60
N PRO A 44 2.52 -6.57 -9.71
CA PRO A 44 2.34 -5.50 -8.76
C PRO A 44 2.30 -6.05 -7.33
N PHE A 45 2.83 -5.28 -6.40
CA PHE A 45 2.74 -5.63 -4.98
C PHE A 45 2.40 -4.41 -4.14
N VAL A 46 1.87 -4.68 -2.97
CA VAL A 46 1.45 -3.68 -1.98
C VAL A 46 2.12 -4.00 -0.66
N VAL A 47 2.66 -3.00 0.00
CA VAL A 47 3.17 -3.08 1.37
C VAL A 47 2.35 -2.12 2.23
N VAL A 48 1.82 -2.61 3.33
CA VAL A 48 1.03 -1.82 4.28
C VAL A 48 1.81 -1.69 5.57
N THR A 49 2.04 -0.45 6.01
CA THR A 49 2.69 -0.14 7.28
C THR A 49 1.88 0.90 8.04
N THR A 50 2.14 1.03 9.32
CA THR A 50 1.70 2.16 10.13
C THR A 50 2.93 2.90 10.59
N ASP A 51 2.98 4.21 10.38
CA ASP A 51 4.15 5.03 10.72
C ASP A 51 3.91 5.79 12.01
N ASP A 52 3.39 6.99 11.96
CA ASP A 52 3.16 7.81 13.14
C ASP A 52 1.80 7.52 13.78
N ASP A 53 1.77 7.38 15.12
CA ASP A 53 0.56 7.18 15.92
C ASP A 53 0.59 8.22 17.04
N GLN A 54 -0.10 9.34 16.81
CA GLN A 54 -0.18 10.45 17.75
C GLN A 54 -1.43 10.31 18.61
N VAL A 55 -1.28 10.48 19.90
CA VAL A 55 -2.39 10.43 20.86
C VAL A 55 -2.54 11.79 21.54
N ALA A 56 -3.67 12.44 21.35
CA ALA A 56 -4.04 13.63 22.10
C ALA A 56 -4.74 13.20 23.40
N ILE A 57 -4.05 13.33 24.52
CA ILE A 57 -4.57 12.94 25.84
C ILE A 57 -5.08 14.18 26.57
N GLU A 58 -6.36 14.15 26.93
CA GLU A 58 -6.97 15.12 27.82
C GLU A 58 -7.14 14.49 29.21
N GLY A 59 -6.32 14.95 30.19
CA GLY A 59 -6.41 14.49 31.58
C GLY A 59 -5.39 13.41 31.96
N ARG A 60 -5.80 12.47 32.81
CA ARG A 60 -4.91 11.44 33.41
C ARG A 60 -5.12 10.03 32.83
N ASP A 61 -6.13 9.84 32.01
CA ASP A 61 -6.42 8.54 31.42
C ASP A 61 -5.60 8.37 30.13
N LEU A 62 -4.57 7.56 30.20
CA LEU A 62 -3.67 7.28 29.08
C LEU A 62 -4.31 6.41 27.99
N LEU A 63 -5.49 5.84 28.23
CA LEU A 63 -6.20 4.99 27.29
C LEU A 63 -7.37 5.72 26.59
N ALA A 64 -7.77 6.88 27.13
CA ALA A 64 -8.85 7.70 26.60
C ALA A 64 -8.27 8.93 25.88
N GLY A 65 -7.84 8.77 24.66
CA GLY A 65 -7.32 9.85 23.83
C GLY A 65 -7.78 9.73 22.40
N ASP A 66 -7.80 10.86 21.69
CA ASP A 66 -8.00 10.87 20.26
C ASP A 66 -6.71 10.39 19.56
N HIS A 67 -6.82 9.29 18.83
CA HIS A 67 -5.71 8.69 18.13
C HIS A 67 -5.69 9.13 16.67
N ARG A 68 -4.56 9.67 16.24
CA ARG A 68 -4.28 9.99 14.85
C ARG A 68 -3.13 9.14 14.33
N LEU A 69 -3.42 8.35 13.30
CA LEU A 69 -2.52 7.36 12.73
C LEU A 69 -2.16 7.74 11.29
N GLU A 70 -0.90 7.56 10.92
CA GLU A 70 -0.46 7.51 9.53
C GLU A 70 -0.43 6.05 9.06
N LEU A 71 -1.43 5.68 8.26
CA LEU A 71 -1.48 4.42 7.53
C LEU A 71 -0.79 4.61 6.18
N VAL A 72 0.31 3.92 5.98
CA VAL A 72 1.13 4.02 4.78
C VAL A 72 0.90 2.80 3.89
N ILE A 73 0.51 3.04 2.64
CA ILE A 73 0.32 2.01 1.63
C ILE A 73 1.29 2.29 0.48
N GLU A 74 2.29 1.45 0.35
CA GLU A 74 3.27 1.52 -0.72
C GLU A 74 2.92 0.52 -1.80
N ILE A 75 2.87 0.99 -3.04
CA ILE A 75 2.64 0.14 -4.20
C ILE A 75 3.84 0.23 -5.14
N ALA A 76 4.21 -0.89 -5.72
CA ALA A 76 5.24 -0.90 -6.73
C ALA A 76 4.94 -1.92 -7.85
N VAL A 77 5.41 -1.56 -9.03
CA VAL A 77 5.33 -2.37 -10.24
C VAL A 77 6.73 -2.46 -10.82
N ALA A 78 7.24 -3.66 -10.95
CA ALA A 78 8.56 -3.91 -11.52
C ALA A 78 8.42 -4.52 -12.91
N ARG A 79 9.39 -4.20 -13.77
CA ARG A 79 9.56 -4.81 -15.08
C ARG A 79 10.98 -5.32 -15.22
N LYS A 80 11.12 -6.57 -15.59
CA LYS A 80 12.40 -7.09 -16.11
C LYS A 80 12.52 -6.69 -17.58
N VAL A 81 13.61 -6.03 -17.95
CA VAL A 81 13.95 -5.73 -19.33
C VAL A 81 14.79 -6.88 -19.87
N LYS A 82 14.41 -7.46 -21.01
CA LYS A 82 15.24 -8.41 -21.71
C LYS A 82 16.48 -7.72 -22.29
N PHE A 83 17.63 -8.27 -22.03
CA PHE A 83 18.82 -7.99 -22.83
C PHE A 83 18.84 -8.89 -24.06
N GLU A 84 19.47 -8.44 -25.17
CA GLU A 84 19.46 -9.09 -26.50
C GLU A 84 20.02 -10.52 -26.56
N ASN A 85 20.43 -11.13 -25.48
CA ASN A 85 20.97 -12.49 -25.40
C ASN A 85 19.99 -13.56 -24.89
N GLY A 86 18.70 -13.30 -25.00
CA GLY A 86 17.69 -14.34 -25.01
C GLY A 86 17.45 -15.09 -23.71
N GLU A 87 16.92 -14.47 -22.67
CA GLU A 87 16.10 -15.18 -21.69
C GLU A 87 15.12 -14.27 -20.96
N GLU A 88 13.87 -14.72 -20.94
CA GLU A 88 12.67 -14.38 -20.16
C GLU A 88 11.96 -13.05 -20.39
N GLU A 89 10.84 -13.20 -21.05
CA GLU A 89 9.80 -12.20 -21.32
C GLU A 89 8.83 -12.09 -20.16
N LEU A 90 8.64 -10.87 -19.66
CA LEU A 90 7.52 -10.53 -18.78
C LEU A 90 6.85 -9.26 -19.28
N THR A 91 5.66 -9.48 -19.78
CA THR A 91 4.84 -8.47 -20.43
C THR A 91 3.99 -7.74 -19.38
N ILE A 92 4.54 -6.71 -18.76
CA ILE A 92 3.72 -5.59 -18.27
C ILE A 92 4.18 -4.38 -19.07
N SER A 93 3.23 -3.74 -19.73
CA SER A 93 3.36 -2.70 -20.74
C SER A 93 4.75 -2.09 -20.99
N ALA A 94 5.13 -2.08 -22.24
CA ALA A 94 6.47 -1.83 -22.73
C ALA A 94 7.01 -0.40 -22.56
N ASN A 95 6.34 0.47 -21.80
CA ASN A 95 6.74 1.87 -21.63
C ASN A 95 6.40 2.40 -20.22
N ASP A 96 6.99 3.52 -19.86
CA ASP A 96 6.77 4.19 -18.57
C ASP A 96 5.29 4.58 -18.36
N GLY A 97 4.57 4.90 -19.44
CA GLY A 97 3.14 5.20 -19.41
C GLY A 97 2.29 4.02 -18.90
N GLY A 98 2.68 2.81 -19.23
CA GLY A 98 1.96 1.62 -18.75
C GLY A 98 2.24 1.30 -17.28
N LEU A 99 3.46 1.52 -16.80
CA LEU A 99 3.77 1.41 -15.38
C LEU A 99 2.95 2.42 -14.58
N GLU A 100 2.87 3.67 -15.06
CA GLU A 100 2.05 4.71 -14.45
C GLU A 100 0.55 4.38 -14.48
N ALA A 101 0.04 3.87 -15.60
CA ALA A 101 -1.36 3.44 -15.70
C ALA A 101 -1.67 2.34 -14.69
N THR A 102 -0.77 1.37 -14.54
CA THR A 102 -0.92 0.28 -13.56
C THR A 102 -0.93 0.80 -12.14
N LEU A 103 -0.04 1.74 -11.78
CA LEU A 103 -0.03 2.38 -10.47
C LEU A 103 -1.32 3.17 -10.21
N ASN A 104 -1.84 3.87 -11.20
CA ASN A 104 -3.08 4.63 -11.08
C ASN A 104 -4.28 3.71 -10.87
N ILE A 105 -4.36 2.61 -11.64
CA ILE A 105 -5.43 1.61 -11.48
C ILE A 105 -5.35 0.96 -10.09
N LEU A 106 -4.15 0.57 -9.67
CA LEU A 106 -3.96 -0.05 -8.36
C LEU A 106 -4.32 0.90 -7.21
N GLY A 107 -3.90 2.17 -7.30
CA GLY A 107 -4.29 3.19 -6.33
C GLY A 107 -5.80 3.42 -6.27
N TRP A 108 -6.48 3.43 -7.42
CA TRP A 108 -7.94 3.52 -7.47
C TRP A 108 -8.60 2.28 -6.86
N GLN A 109 -8.10 1.07 -7.14
CA GLN A 109 -8.61 -0.16 -6.53
C GLN A 109 -8.46 -0.15 -5.02
N ILE A 110 -7.32 0.30 -4.50
CA ILE A 110 -7.09 0.43 -3.06
C ILE A 110 -8.15 1.36 -2.44
N ALA A 111 -8.31 2.56 -2.99
CA ALA A 111 -9.31 3.51 -2.51
C ALA A 111 -10.73 2.93 -2.55
N ARG A 112 -11.07 2.22 -3.62
CA ARG A 112 -12.37 1.56 -3.79
C ARG A 112 -12.59 0.48 -2.73
N GLU A 113 -11.64 -0.42 -2.51
CA GLU A 113 -11.80 -1.53 -1.55
C GLU A 113 -11.92 -1.03 -0.10
N LEU A 114 -11.24 0.06 0.23
CA LEU A 114 -11.35 0.67 1.57
C LEU A 114 -12.63 1.49 1.74
N ALA A 115 -13.13 2.13 0.67
CA ALA A 115 -14.31 2.99 0.72
C ALA A 115 -15.63 2.24 0.45
N ALA A 116 -15.61 1.17 -0.36
CA ALA A 116 -16.82 0.47 -0.79
C ALA A 116 -17.44 -0.38 0.31
N ALA A 117 -18.77 -0.30 0.43
CA ALA A 117 -19.55 -1.18 1.28
C ALA A 117 -19.67 -2.59 0.68
N GLY A 118 -19.77 -3.61 1.54
CA GLY A 118 -20.12 -4.97 1.13
C GLY A 118 -18.97 -5.98 1.15
N GLY A 119 -17.81 -5.60 1.70
CA GLY A 119 -16.74 -6.54 1.99
C GLY A 119 -16.45 -6.60 3.48
N GLU A 120 -16.38 -7.80 4.06
CA GLU A 120 -16.13 -8.00 5.50
C GLU A 120 -14.98 -7.13 6.04
N TRP A 121 -13.86 -7.14 5.36
CA TRP A 121 -12.65 -6.42 5.81
C TRP A 121 -12.69 -4.92 5.51
N GLY A 122 -13.33 -4.51 4.41
CA GLY A 122 -13.59 -3.10 4.12
C GLY A 122 -14.60 -2.50 5.09
N ASP A 123 -15.63 -3.27 5.46
CA ASP A 123 -16.61 -2.87 6.48
C ASP A 123 -15.95 -2.75 7.86
N LEU A 124 -15.08 -3.70 8.23
CA LEU A 124 -14.30 -3.62 9.45
C LEU A 124 -13.39 -2.39 9.44
N TRP A 125 -12.65 -2.15 8.34
CA TRP A 125 -11.79 -0.96 8.21
C TRP A 125 -12.57 0.32 8.45
N ARG A 126 -13.74 0.49 7.82
CA ARG A 126 -14.60 1.67 8.00
C ARG A 126 -15.18 1.79 9.42
N SER A 127 -15.36 0.68 10.13
CA SER A 127 -15.82 0.72 11.52
C SER A 127 -14.73 1.14 12.50
N LEU A 128 -13.46 0.89 12.14
CA LEU A 128 -12.30 1.26 12.94
C LEU A 128 -11.84 2.69 12.66
N VAL A 129 -11.99 3.16 11.41
CA VAL A 129 -11.56 4.50 10.98
C VAL A 129 -12.72 5.48 11.12
N MET A 130 -12.62 6.38 12.11
CA MET A 130 -13.66 7.39 12.35
C MET A 130 -13.62 8.50 11.29
N ARG A 131 -12.43 8.89 10.85
CA ARG A 131 -12.22 9.96 9.87
C ARG A 131 -10.94 9.77 9.09
N VAL A 132 -10.98 10.10 7.80
CA VAL A 132 -9.79 10.30 6.96
C VAL A 132 -9.59 11.81 6.80
N HIS A 133 -8.47 12.34 7.30
CA HIS A 133 -8.14 13.76 7.21
C HIS A 133 -7.52 14.11 5.87
N SER A 134 -6.59 13.30 5.42
CA SER A 134 -5.86 13.54 4.18
C SER A 134 -5.31 12.24 3.59
N ILE A 135 -5.09 12.27 2.29
CA ILE A 135 -4.37 11.23 1.57
C ILE A 135 -3.27 11.95 0.78
N ALA A 136 -2.02 11.78 1.19
CA ALA A 136 -0.87 12.28 0.46
C ALA A 136 -0.34 11.19 -0.47
N SER A 137 0.05 11.55 -1.69
CA SER A 137 0.65 10.64 -2.66
C SER A 137 2.05 11.11 -3.04
N ARG A 138 3.03 10.21 -2.93
CA ARG A 138 4.41 10.45 -3.33
C ARG A 138 4.85 9.42 -4.36
N ARG A 139 5.54 9.87 -5.39
CA ARG A 139 6.07 9.01 -6.44
C ARG A 139 7.54 8.69 -6.16
N GLY A 140 7.89 7.42 -6.36
CA GLY A 140 9.27 6.94 -6.47
C GLY A 140 9.45 6.20 -7.80
N ALA A 141 10.61 6.31 -8.39
CA ALA A 141 11.00 5.52 -9.55
C ALA A 141 12.52 5.30 -9.51
N ASP A 142 12.97 4.13 -9.90
CA ASP A 142 14.39 3.83 -10.01
C ASP A 142 14.64 2.92 -11.22
N ASP A 143 15.86 2.98 -11.74
CA ASP A 143 16.36 2.17 -12.86
C ASP A 143 17.74 1.63 -12.49
N THR A 144 17.74 0.65 -11.58
CA THR A 144 18.97 0.07 -11.05
C THR A 144 19.09 -1.40 -11.49
N ASN A 145 20.26 -1.80 -11.96
CA ASN A 145 20.58 -3.19 -12.32
C ASN A 145 19.67 -3.81 -13.40
N GLY A 146 19.22 -3.04 -14.39
CA GLY A 146 18.39 -3.54 -15.50
C GLY A 146 16.96 -3.88 -15.11
N VAL A 147 16.52 -3.52 -13.92
CA VAL A 147 15.14 -3.61 -13.48
C VAL A 147 14.58 -2.19 -13.37
N ARG A 148 13.58 -1.89 -14.19
CA ARG A 148 12.79 -0.65 -14.04
C ARG A 148 11.65 -0.92 -13.09
N TYR A 149 11.51 -0.09 -12.07
CA TYR A 149 10.33 -0.10 -11.24
C TYR A 149 9.76 1.30 -11.06
N ALA A 150 8.47 1.36 -10.93
CA ALA A 150 7.77 2.55 -10.52
C ALA A 150 7.05 2.25 -9.20
N ALA A 151 7.17 3.15 -8.26
CA ALA A 151 6.54 3.04 -6.96
C ALA A 151 5.69 4.26 -6.64
N ARG A 152 4.68 4.09 -5.82
CA ARG A 152 3.90 5.17 -5.26
C ARG A 152 3.55 4.85 -3.82
N GLN A 153 3.72 5.83 -2.95
CA GLN A 153 3.36 5.76 -1.55
C GLN A 153 2.11 6.61 -1.32
N TYR A 154 1.11 6.03 -0.69
CA TYR A 154 -0.06 6.73 -0.18
C TYR A 154 0.02 6.78 1.34
N VAL A 155 -0.07 7.99 1.90
CA VAL A 155 -0.12 8.21 3.35
C VAL A 155 -1.52 8.69 3.69
N TYR A 156 -2.26 7.86 4.39
CA TYR A 156 -3.60 8.17 4.92
C TYR A 156 -3.46 8.65 6.34
N THR A 157 -3.77 9.91 6.60
CA THR A 157 -3.87 10.43 7.97
C THR A 157 -5.29 10.21 8.45
N ILE A 158 -5.47 9.35 9.44
CA ILE A 158 -6.78 8.88 9.92
C ILE A 158 -6.91 9.05 11.43
N ASP A 159 -8.14 9.30 11.91
CA ASP A 159 -8.53 9.14 13.32
C ASP A 159 -9.17 7.75 13.50
N HIS A 160 -8.87 7.10 14.63
CA HIS A 160 -9.39 5.76 14.93
C HIS A 160 -9.70 5.57 16.42
#